data_41b8aedde4b73a79b9225dc95716afad
#
_entry.id   41b8aedde4b73a79b9225dc95716afad
#
_cell.length_a   1.000
_cell.length_b   1.000
_cell.length_c   1.000
_cell.angle_alpha   90.00
_cell.angle_beta   90.00
_cell.angle_gamma   90.00
#
_symmetry.space_group_name_H-M   'P 1'
#
loop_
_entity.id
_entity.type
_entity.pdbx_description
1 polymer ?
#
loop_
_entity_poly.entity_id
_entity_poly.type
_entity_poly.pdbx_seq_one_letter_code
_entity_poly.pdbx_strand_id
1 'polypeptide(L)'
;MEDQINFYEMKLRFETDSWDLFEELNSSKNVIVIDARSPEAFAKEHIPGAVNMPHRTMSEETTSHFDKAKKYVTYCDGIGCNASTKGALNMARFGFSVKELLGGLEWWKRDGYATEGEEGRSGKLPVCGC
;
A
#
# COMPACT_ATOMS: atom_id res chain seq x y z
N MET A 1 7.82 22.20 19.83
CA MET A 1 6.38 22.21 19.51
C MET A 1 6.13 22.15 18.01
N GLU A 2 6.80 22.98 17.24
CA GLU A 2 6.69 22.96 15.77
C GLU A 2 7.07 21.62 15.16
N ASP A 3 8.16 21.04 15.63
CA ASP A 3 8.62 19.73 15.11
C ASP A 3 7.60 18.63 15.37
N GLN A 4 6.94 18.69 16.52
CA GLN A 4 5.93 17.72 16.88
C GLN A 4 4.68 17.87 15.99
N ILE A 5 4.26 19.10 15.77
CA ILE A 5 3.13 19.38 14.87
C ILE A 5 3.45 18.92 13.46
N ASN A 6 4.63 19.24 12.96
CA ASN A 6 5.07 18.81 11.62
C ASN A 6 5.10 17.30 11.48
N PHE A 7 5.58 16.61 12.52
CA PHE A 7 5.64 15.15 12.51
C PHE A 7 4.24 14.55 12.35
N TYR A 8 3.28 15.01 13.15
CA TYR A 8 1.92 14.44 13.07
C TYR A 8 1.21 14.82 11.78
N GLU A 9 1.44 16.03 11.28
CA GLU A 9 0.91 16.41 9.96
C GLU A 9 1.48 15.53 8.84
N MET A 10 2.78 15.25 8.90
CA MET A 10 3.42 14.35 7.92
C MET A 10 2.92 12.92 8.05
N LYS A 11 2.71 12.46 9.30
CA LYS A 11 2.16 11.13 9.53
C LYS A 11 0.78 10.98 8.89
N LEU A 12 -0.09 11.97 9.08
CA LEU A 12 -1.42 11.96 8.44
C LEU A 12 -1.35 12.06 6.92
N ARG A 13 -0.35 12.74 6.39
CA ARG A 13 -0.18 12.92 4.95
C ARG A 13 0.39 11.70 4.26
N PHE A 14 1.30 10.98 4.93
CA PHE A 14 2.10 9.93 4.28
C PHE A 14 1.81 8.53 4.79
N GLU A 15 0.92 8.38 5.77
CA GLU A 15 0.47 7.08 6.25
C GLU A 15 -1.05 6.95 6.10
N THR A 16 -1.50 5.71 5.95
CA THR A 16 -2.92 5.37 5.95
C THR A 16 -3.11 4.09 6.75
N ASP A 17 -4.35 3.70 6.99
CA ASP A 17 -4.67 2.43 7.66
C ASP A 17 -5.68 1.64 6.83
N SER A 18 -6.00 0.42 7.28
CA SER A 18 -6.89 -0.47 6.53
C SER A 18 -8.25 0.14 6.28
N TRP A 19 -8.82 0.82 7.27
CA TRP A 19 -10.14 1.43 7.13
C TRP A 19 -10.12 2.52 6.05
N ASP A 20 -9.17 3.44 6.15
CA ASP A 20 -9.08 4.56 5.21
C ASP A 20 -8.75 4.06 3.80
N LEU A 21 -7.86 3.07 3.69
CA LEU A 21 -7.55 2.50 2.38
C LEU A 21 -8.77 1.83 1.76
N PHE A 22 -9.50 1.05 2.54
CA PHE A 22 -10.72 0.40 2.07
C PHE A 22 -11.73 1.42 1.55
N GLU A 23 -11.95 2.50 2.31
CA GLU A 23 -12.85 3.57 1.89
C GLU A 23 -12.37 4.26 0.61
N GLU A 24 -11.08 4.51 0.49
CA GLU A 24 -10.52 5.11 -0.72
C GLU A 24 -10.69 4.20 -1.94
N LEU A 25 -10.44 2.91 -1.78
CA LEU A 25 -10.61 1.95 -2.87
C LEU A 25 -12.06 1.87 -3.34
N ASN A 26 -13.01 2.07 -2.43
CA ASN A 26 -14.43 2.08 -2.79
C ASN A 26 -14.87 3.35 -3.52
N SER A 27 -14.17 4.45 -3.32
CA SER A 27 -14.60 5.76 -3.80
C SER A 27 -13.79 6.31 -4.97
N SER A 28 -12.67 5.67 -5.32
CA SER A 28 -11.76 6.24 -6.32
C SER A 28 -11.01 5.17 -7.10
N LYS A 29 -10.80 5.40 -8.39
CA LYS A 29 -9.92 4.60 -9.25
C LYS A 29 -8.48 5.10 -9.23
N ASN A 30 -8.22 6.18 -8.50
CA ASN A 30 -6.91 6.85 -8.57
C ASN A 30 -5.91 6.30 -7.55
N VAL A 31 -6.27 5.27 -6.81
CA VAL A 31 -5.40 4.65 -5.81
C VAL A 31 -4.90 3.30 -6.30
N ILE A 32 -3.59 3.14 -6.31
CA ILE A 32 -2.92 1.89 -6.69
C ILE A 32 -2.21 1.37 -5.45
N VAL A 33 -2.53 0.14 -5.07
CA VAL A 33 -1.91 -0.53 -3.92
C VAL A 33 -0.71 -1.33 -4.42
N ILE A 34 0.44 -1.11 -3.79
CA ILE A 34 1.70 -1.75 -4.15
C ILE A 34 2.11 -2.70 -3.03
N ASP A 35 2.17 -3.98 -3.35
CA ASP A 35 2.74 -4.97 -2.44
C ASP A 35 4.26 -4.96 -2.60
N ALA A 36 4.95 -4.46 -1.59
CA ALA A 36 6.41 -4.27 -1.64
C ALA A 36 7.18 -5.50 -1.20
N ARG A 37 6.48 -6.62 -0.96
CA ARG A 37 7.09 -7.89 -0.53
C ARG A 37 7.58 -8.70 -1.73
N SER A 38 8.16 -9.88 -1.44
CA SER A 38 8.61 -10.79 -2.47
C SER A 38 7.45 -11.32 -3.33
N PRO A 39 7.75 -11.78 -4.57
CA PRO A 39 6.73 -12.41 -5.40
C PRO A 39 6.07 -13.63 -4.74
N GLU A 40 6.85 -14.39 -3.96
CA GLU A 40 6.35 -15.58 -3.28
C GLU A 40 5.30 -15.21 -2.22
N ALA A 41 5.57 -14.17 -1.44
CA ALA A 41 4.62 -13.67 -0.44
C ALA A 41 3.34 -13.16 -1.09
N PHE A 42 3.48 -12.41 -2.18
CA PHE A 42 2.34 -11.90 -2.94
C PHE A 42 1.47 -13.05 -3.48
N ALA A 43 2.10 -14.07 -4.06
CA ALA A 43 1.36 -15.21 -4.62
C ALA A 43 0.55 -15.95 -3.55
N LYS A 44 1.07 -16.00 -2.34
CA LYS A 44 0.35 -16.67 -1.24
C LYS A 44 -0.89 -15.90 -0.82
N GLU A 45 -0.74 -14.62 -0.56
CA GLU A 45 -1.85 -13.80 -0.08
C GLU A 45 -1.54 -12.33 -0.27
N HIS A 46 -2.48 -11.58 -0.82
CA HIS A 46 -2.30 -10.14 -1.03
C HIS A 46 -3.64 -9.41 -0.99
N ILE A 47 -3.57 -8.09 -0.84
CA ILE A 47 -4.75 -7.23 -0.90
C ILE A 47 -5.32 -7.28 -2.32
N PRO A 48 -6.64 -7.45 -2.48
CA PRO A 48 -7.25 -7.52 -3.81
C PRO A 48 -6.90 -6.33 -4.69
N GLY A 49 -6.48 -6.62 -5.92
CA GLY A 49 -6.10 -5.60 -6.89
C GLY A 49 -4.70 -5.02 -6.72
N ALA A 50 -3.96 -5.45 -5.71
CA ALA A 50 -2.61 -4.97 -5.50
C ALA A 50 -1.65 -5.40 -6.62
N VAL A 51 -0.68 -4.54 -6.90
CA VAL A 51 0.40 -4.81 -7.84
C VAL A 51 1.64 -5.18 -7.04
N ASN A 52 2.28 -6.28 -7.38
CA ASN A 52 3.51 -6.69 -6.71
C ASN A 52 4.71 -5.96 -7.31
N MET A 53 5.35 -5.15 -6.50
CA MET A 53 6.61 -4.49 -6.86
C MET A 53 7.52 -4.53 -5.64
N PRO A 54 8.35 -5.57 -5.50
CA PRO A 54 9.28 -5.65 -4.38
C PRO A 54 10.15 -4.40 -4.31
N HIS A 55 10.36 -3.88 -3.10
CA HIS A 55 11.09 -2.62 -2.96
C HIS A 55 12.48 -2.66 -3.59
N ARG A 56 13.12 -3.83 -3.59
CA ARG A 56 14.45 -4.01 -4.17
C ARG A 56 14.49 -3.90 -5.69
N THR A 57 13.36 -4.10 -6.35
CA THR A 57 13.27 -4.05 -7.81
C THR A 57 12.82 -2.70 -8.34
N MET A 58 12.54 -1.75 -7.45
CA MET A 58 12.08 -0.42 -7.84
C MET A 58 13.23 0.39 -8.42
N SER A 59 13.01 0.93 -9.62
CA SER A 59 13.94 1.81 -10.33
C SER A 59 13.13 2.76 -11.19
N GLU A 60 13.79 3.75 -11.78
CA GLU A 60 13.10 4.61 -12.75
C GLU A 60 12.51 3.78 -13.88
N GLU A 61 13.26 2.79 -14.35
CA GLU A 61 12.83 1.93 -15.45
C GLU A 61 11.64 1.06 -15.05
N THR A 62 11.71 0.36 -13.91
CA THR A 62 10.64 -0.56 -13.51
C THR A 62 9.36 0.16 -13.11
N THR A 63 9.45 1.41 -12.70
CA THR A 63 8.29 2.23 -12.33
C THR A 63 7.82 3.16 -13.46
N SER A 64 8.48 3.12 -14.62
CA SER A 64 8.21 4.06 -15.71
C SER A 64 6.78 3.96 -16.27
N HIS A 65 6.14 2.81 -16.14
CA HIS A 65 4.78 2.59 -16.62
C HIS A 65 3.70 3.05 -15.64
N PHE A 66 4.09 3.42 -14.42
CA PHE A 66 3.12 3.91 -13.43
C PHE A 66 2.78 5.37 -13.70
N ASP A 67 1.49 5.67 -13.66
CA ASP A 67 0.98 7.04 -13.86
C ASP A 67 1.24 7.89 -12.61
N LYS A 68 2.02 8.95 -12.75
CA LYS A 68 2.35 9.84 -11.64
C LYS A 68 1.18 10.72 -11.18
N ALA A 69 0.09 10.75 -11.94
CA ALA A 69 -1.12 11.43 -11.52
C ALA A 69 -1.94 10.64 -10.50
N LYS A 70 -1.61 9.36 -10.31
CA LYS A 70 -2.29 8.50 -9.34
C LYS A 70 -1.62 8.54 -7.99
N LYS A 71 -2.33 8.07 -6.97
CA LYS A 71 -1.82 7.91 -5.61
C LYS A 71 -1.45 6.46 -5.39
N TYR A 72 -0.36 6.23 -4.70
CA TYR A 72 0.15 4.89 -4.44
C TYR A 72 0.18 4.63 -2.94
N VAL A 73 -0.15 3.40 -2.56
CA VAL A 73 -0.09 2.95 -1.16
C VAL A 73 0.74 1.69 -1.12
N THR A 74 1.86 1.72 -0.41
CA THR A 74 2.73 0.55 -0.25
C THR A 74 2.38 -0.20 1.00
N TYR A 75 2.52 -1.53 0.97
CA TYR A 75 2.33 -2.34 2.18
C TYR A 75 3.31 -3.52 2.24
N CYS A 76 3.43 -4.06 3.45
CA CYS A 76 4.22 -5.23 3.78
C CYS A 76 3.37 -6.19 4.62
N ASP A 77 3.99 -7.15 5.29
CA ASP A 77 3.27 -8.14 6.11
C ASP A 77 2.52 -7.50 7.28
N GLY A 78 3.16 -6.58 7.98
CA GLY A 78 2.59 -5.99 9.18
C GLY A 78 3.58 -5.06 9.87
N ILE A 79 3.27 -4.75 11.11
CA ILE A 79 4.13 -3.92 11.95
C ILE A 79 5.45 -4.67 12.18
N GLY A 80 6.57 -3.97 12.03
CA GLY A 80 7.89 -4.58 12.17
C GLY A 80 8.54 -4.99 10.86
N CYS A 81 7.78 -4.97 9.76
CA CYS A 81 8.33 -5.17 8.42
C CYS A 81 8.51 -3.80 7.78
N ASN A 82 9.70 -3.50 7.31
CA ASN A 82 9.99 -2.18 6.74
C ASN A 82 10.04 -2.16 5.21
N ALA A 83 9.59 -3.22 4.55
CA ALA A 83 9.55 -3.24 3.07
C ALA A 83 8.62 -2.17 2.52
N SER A 84 7.51 -1.91 3.21
CA SER A 84 6.59 -0.83 2.81
C SER A 84 7.24 0.55 2.93
N THR A 85 8.01 0.76 4.00
CA THR A 85 8.72 2.03 4.19
C THR A 85 9.79 2.23 3.12
N LYS A 86 10.55 1.18 2.83
CA LYS A 86 11.57 1.23 1.78
C LYS A 86 10.95 1.43 0.41
N GLY A 87 9.84 0.75 0.14
CA GLY A 87 9.10 0.91 -1.11
C GLY A 87 8.55 2.32 -1.26
N ALA A 88 7.95 2.86 -0.22
CA ALA A 88 7.43 4.23 -0.23
C ALA A 88 8.56 5.24 -0.48
N LEU A 89 9.69 5.06 0.19
CA LEU A 89 10.86 5.93 -0.01
C LEU A 89 11.35 5.88 -1.44
N ASN A 90 11.49 4.69 -2.00
CA ASN A 90 11.95 4.52 -3.37
C ASN A 90 10.99 5.20 -4.37
N MET A 91 9.70 4.97 -4.21
CA MET A 91 8.70 5.57 -5.08
C MET A 91 8.68 7.10 -4.95
N ALA A 92 8.81 7.61 -3.73
CA ALA A 92 8.88 9.07 -3.50
C ALA A 92 10.09 9.68 -4.20
N ARG A 93 11.23 8.99 -4.18
CA ARG A 93 12.44 9.43 -4.87
C ARG A 93 12.26 9.50 -6.39
N PHE A 94 11.38 8.66 -6.93
CA PHE A 94 11.05 8.68 -8.36
C PHE A 94 9.89 9.61 -8.69
N GLY A 95 9.44 10.41 -7.73
CA GLY A 95 8.45 11.47 -7.97
C GLY A 95 6.99 11.06 -7.82
N PHE A 96 6.72 9.92 -7.21
CA PHE A 96 5.35 9.45 -6.99
C PHE A 96 4.78 10.00 -5.68
N SER A 97 3.47 10.23 -5.67
CA SER A 97 2.73 10.50 -4.44
C SER A 97 2.41 9.16 -3.79
N VAL A 98 2.90 8.94 -2.58
CA VAL A 98 2.81 7.62 -1.95
C VAL A 98 2.48 7.76 -0.46
N LYS A 99 1.68 6.81 0.04
CA LYS A 99 1.45 6.61 1.47
C LYS A 99 1.85 5.20 1.84
N GLU A 100 2.16 4.99 3.09
CA GLU A 100 2.46 3.69 3.65
C GLU A 100 1.26 3.18 4.43
N LEU A 101 0.87 1.91 4.22
CA LEU A 101 -0.23 1.29 4.94
C LEU A 101 0.26 0.78 6.30
N LEU A 102 -0.22 1.41 7.37
CA LEU A 102 0.06 0.96 8.73
C LEU A 102 -0.56 -0.42 8.97
N GLY A 103 0.22 -1.29 9.59
CA GLY A 103 -0.25 -2.62 9.93
C GLY A 103 -0.25 -3.63 8.79
N GLY A 104 -0.07 -3.18 7.56
CA GLY A 104 0.10 -4.04 6.39
C GLY A 104 -1.02 -5.04 6.17
N LEU A 105 -0.67 -6.17 5.57
CA LEU A 105 -1.62 -7.24 5.27
C LEU A 105 -2.24 -7.82 6.54
N GLU A 106 -1.47 -7.93 7.62
CA GLU A 106 -1.96 -8.48 8.87
C GLU A 106 -3.17 -7.72 9.41
N TRP A 107 -3.09 -6.39 9.48
CA TRP A 107 -4.19 -5.59 9.98
C TRP A 107 -5.35 -5.50 8.99
N TRP A 108 -5.05 -5.54 7.69
CA TRP A 108 -6.08 -5.65 6.67
C TRP A 108 -6.96 -6.88 6.92
N LYS A 109 -6.33 -8.02 7.19
CA LYS A 109 -7.05 -9.26 7.50
C LYS A 109 -7.80 -9.20 8.82
N ARG A 110 -7.17 -8.64 9.85
CA ARG A 110 -7.79 -8.49 11.18
C ARG A 110 -9.04 -7.64 11.14
N ASP A 111 -9.08 -6.66 10.27
CA ASP A 111 -10.26 -5.81 10.09
C ASP A 111 -11.35 -6.48 9.26
N GLY A 112 -11.13 -7.71 8.82
CA GLY A 112 -12.17 -8.51 8.15
C GLY A 112 -12.27 -8.32 6.65
N TYR A 113 -11.26 -7.72 6.03
CA TYR A 113 -11.25 -7.51 4.57
C TYR A 113 -10.73 -8.74 3.84
N ALA A 114 -11.25 -8.95 2.62
CA ALA A 114 -10.87 -10.09 1.79
C ALA A 114 -9.44 -9.99 1.29
N THR A 115 -8.83 -11.15 1.05
CA THR A 115 -7.53 -11.25 0.39
C THR A 115 -7.62 -12.21 -0.79
N GLU A 116 -6.65 -12.09 -1.70
CA GLU A 116 -6.52 -12.94 -2.88
C GLU A 116 -5.19 -13.70 -2.83
N GLY A 117 -5.08 -14.74 -3.66
CA GLY A 117 -3.89 -15.58 -3.72
C GLY A 117 -4.19 -17.03 -3.34
N GLU A 118 -3.14 -17.85 -3.26
CA GLU A 118 -3.27 -19.28 -2.93
C GLU A 118 -3.94 -19.50 -1.58
N GLU A 119 -3.67 -18.64 -0.61
CA GLU A 119 -4.25 -18.69 0.74
C GLU A 119 -5.20 -17.52 0.97
N GLY A 120 -5.80 -17.00 -0.11
CA GLY A 120 -6.75 -15.91 -0.02
C GLY A 120 -7.95 -16.24 0.82
N ARG A 121 -8.49 -15.24 1.53
CA ARG A 121 -9.60 -15.40 2.47
C ARG A 121 -10.82 -14.62 2.00
N SER A 122 -11.99 -15.18 2.24
CA SER A 122 -13.22 -14.41 2.06
C SER A 122 -13.30 -13.32 3.13
N GLY A 123 -13.99 -12.25 2.81
CA GLY A 123 -14.17 -11.12 3.71
C GLY A 123 -14.79 -9.97 2.95
N LYS A 124 -14.78 -8.79 3.57
CA LYS A 124 -15.31 -7.60 2.95
C LYS A 124 -14.41 -7.19 1.78
N LEU A 125 -15.00 -7.09 0.59
CA LEU A 125 -14.26 -6.81 -0.64
C LEU A 125 -14.41 -5.35 -1.04
N PRO A 126 -13.30 -4.65 -1.39
CA PRO A 126 -13.44 -3.30 -1.92
C PRO A 126 -14.22 -3.34 -3.23
N VAL A 127 -15.23 -2.50 -3.31
CA VAL A 127 -16.00 -2.35 -4.54
C VAL A 127 -15.61 -1.01 -5.14
N CYS A 128 -15.05 -1.04 -6.32
CA CYS A 128 -14.68 0.20 -6.98
C CYS A 128 -15.91 1.08 -7.19
N GLY A 129 -15.87 2.28 -6.67
CA GLY A 129 -16.95 3.27 -6.80
C GLY A 129 -17.05 3.88 -8.19
N CYS A 130 -16.45 3.23 -9.10
CA CYS A 130 -16.47 3.75 -10.46
C CYS A 130 -17.80 3.49 -11.14
#